data_06c54717587588ca99d4dcb275223b75
#
_entry.id   06c54717587588ca99d4dcb275223b75
#
_cell.length_a   1.000
_cell.length_b   1.000
_cell.length_c   1.000
_cell.angle_alpha   90.00
_cell.angle_beta   90.00
_cell.angle_gamma   90.00
#
_symmetry.space_group_name_H-M   'P 1'
#
loop_
_entity.id
_entity.type
_entity.pdbx_description
1 polymer ?
#
loop_
_entity_poly.entity_id
_entity_poly.type
_entity_poly.pdbx_seq_one_letter_code
_entity_poly.pdbx_strand_id
1 'polypeptide(L)'
;MSGGWLGRTAILLFVALVTVAPAGAASPGSELERLPDAEHTFTSPDGRVSVEQYLKKTAEDDHVYQFWTFDEKHQNGALLNPNEDTDRAGYPAGFRFSRNSQWLVRMQKLGAGYHTLFLYRRTGDQFSSATPKPLGDMAWDYFFSQPVSRMMHRKSRDRDSLNHKQVHLVQGMDDNYAGMGKHWPDSRYIVLTLSFDSQGEDKPKPWIDGWRCVFDTKTGQFSIPVDLADHNAKAVEFRDRRRR
;
A
#
# COMPACT_ATOMS: atom_id res chain seq x y z
N MET A 1 33.52 -50.93 -37.15
CA MET A 1 34.01 -50.48 -35.82
C MET A 1 34.20 -48.98 -35.89
N SER A 2 33.23 -48.21 -35.43
CA SER A 2 33.29 -46.76 -35.42
C SER A 2 32.73 -46.30 -34.05
N GLY A 3 33.65 -45.90 -33.19
CA GLY A 3 33.33 -45.39 -31.85
C GLY A 3 32.92 -43.93 -31.88
N GLY A 4 31.68 -43.64 -31.49
CA GLY A 4 31.18 -42.29 -31.31
C GLY A 4 31.58 -41.70 -29.96
N TRP A 5 32.25 -40.58 -29.98
CA TRP A 5 32.54 -39.73 -28.80
C TRP A 5 31.35 -38.84 -28.51
N LEU A 6 30.69 -39.04 -27.39
CA LEU A 6 29.68 -38.12 -26.82
C LEU A 6 30.41 -37.08 -25.96
N GLY A 7 30.54 -35.87 -26.50
CA GLY A 7 31.03 -34.74 -25.74
C GLY A 7 29.96 -34.25 -24.74
N ARG A 8 30.25 -34.33 -23.44
CA ARG A 8 29.44 -33.72 -22.37
C ARG A 8 29.83 -32.26 -22.25
N THR A 9 28.96 -31.37 -22.71
CA THR A 9 29.08 -29.94 -22.50
C THR A 9 28.60 -29.62 -21.07
N ALA A 10 29.51 -29.26 -20.17
CA ALA A 10 29.19 -28.79 -18.85
C ALA A 10 28.76 -27.28 -18.95
N ILE A 11 27.50 -26.99 -18.69
CA ILE A 11 27.02 -25.64 -18.57
C ILE A 11 27.35 -25.14 -17.16
N LEU A 12 28.34 -24.28 -17.02
CA LEU A 12 28.64 -23.54 -15.80
C LEU A 12 27.62 -22.42 -15.63
N LEU A 13 26.70 -22.61 -14.72
CA LEU A 13 25.76 -21.53 -14.28
C LEU A 13 26.56 -20.59 -13.37
N PHE A 14 26.91 -19.41 -13.87
CA PHE A 14 27.40 -18.28 -13.07
C PHE A 14 26.22 -17.65 -12.33
N VAL A 15 26.06 -17.96 -11.04
CA VAL A 15 25.18 -17.19 -10.16
C VAL A 15 25.93 -15.92 -9.77
N ALA A 16 25.59 -14.81 -10.39
CA ALA A 16 26.08 -13.51 -9.97
C ALA A 16 25.44 -13.16 -8.62
N LEU A 17 26.21 -13.24 -7.56
CA LEU A 17 25.83 -12.71 -6.24
C LEU A 17 25.85 -11.18 -6.34
N VAL A 18 24.68 -10.56 -6.50
CA VAL A 18 24.54 -9.13 -6.36
C VAL A 18 24.63 -8.80 -4.88
N THR A 19 25.81 -8.39 -4.42
CA THR A 19 25.97 -7.81 -3.09
C THR A 19 25.35 -6.43 -3.10
N VAL A 20 24.14 -6.31 -2.56
CA VAL A 20 23.55 -5.00 -2.22
C VAL A 20 24.39 -4.43 -1.08
N ALA A 21 25.16 -3.38 -1.36
CA ALA A 21 25.86 -2.64 -0.34
C ALA A 21 24.82 -2.13 0.70
N PRO A 22 25.11 -2.19 2.02
CA PRO A 22 24.22 -1.59 3.01
C PRO A 22 24.13 -0.09 2.72
N ALA A 23 22.93 0.42 2.55
CA ALA A 23 22.68 1.84 2.49
C ALA A 23 23.29 2.44 3.78
N GLY A 24 24.24 3.35 3.64
CA GLY A 24 24.89 4.00 4.77
C GLY A 24 23.84 4.65 5.68
N ALA A 25 24.09 4.67 6.99
CA ALA A 25 23.24 5.35 7.95
C ALA A 25 23.00 6.79 7.49
N ALA A 26 21.76 7.12 7.20
CA ALA A 26 21.35 8.46 6.81
C ALA A 26 20.57 9.10 7.96
N SER A 27 20.51 10.41 7.96
CA SER A 27 19.67 11.18 8.88
C SER A 27 18.84 12.19 8.09
N PRO A 28 17.67 12.59 8.60
CA PRO A 28 16.91 13.68 8.00
C PRO A 28 17.77 14.95 7.88
N GLY A 29 17.63 15.66 6.77
CA GLY A 29 18.33 16.93 6.58
C GLY A 29 17.93 17.98 7.63
N SER A 30 18.79 18.96 7.86
CA SER A 30 18.55 20.02 8.86
C SER A 30 17.34 20.92 8.51
N GLU A 31 16.89 20.89 7.27
CA GLU A 31 15.71 21.59 6.78
C GLU A 31 14.38 20.88 7.12
N LEU A 32 14.47 19.66 7.67
CA LEU A 32 13.33 18.84 8.05
C LEU A 32 13.04 18.97 9.53
N GLU A 33 11.80 19.29 9.85
CA GLU A 33 11.30 19.36 11.22
C GLU A 33 10.57 18.06 11.56
N ARG A 34 10.99 17.37 12.62
CA ARG A 34 10.28 16.20 13.12
C ARG A 34 8.92 16.62 13.67
N LEU A 35 7.86 15.92 13.28
CA LEU A 35 6.55 16.13 13.89
C LEU A 35 6.57 15.64 15.34
N PRO A 36 6.23 16.50 16.32
CA PRO A 36 6.49 16.24 17.74
C PRO A 36 5.51 15.23 18.37
N ASP A 37 4.35 15.05 17.76
CA ASP A 37 3.25 14.32 18.39
C ASP A 37 3.45 12.80 18.34
N ALA A 38 3.03 12.13 19.42
CA ALA A 38 3.05 10.67 19.50
C ALA A 38 2.24 10.00 18.35
N GLU A 39 1.27 10.72 17.78
CA GLU A 39 0.49 10.26 16.62
C GLU A 39 1.30 10.18 15.33
N HIS A 40 2.48 10.79 15.29
CA HIS A 40 3.38 10.83 14.12
C HIS A 40 4.60 9.91 14.27
N THR A 41 4.67 9.16 15.37
CA THR A 41 5.69 8.14 15.62
C THR A 41 5.06 6.78 15.81
N PHE A 42 5.47 5.82 15.00
CA PHE A 42 4.90 4.47 15.00
C PHE A 42 6.00 3.45 15.26
N THR A 43 5.86 2.68 16.32
CA THR A 43 6.85 1.67 16.70
C THR A 43 6.36 0.26 16.33
N SER A 44 7.27 -0.55 15.78
CA SER A 44 6.99 -1.96 15.48
C SER A 44 6.68 -2.75 16.76
N PRO A 45 5.84 -3.80 16.70
CA PRO A 45 5.49 -4.62 17.86
C PRO A 45 6.67 -5.23 18.60
N ASP A 46 7.79 -5.49 17.92
CA ASP A 46 9.02 -5.99 18.54
C ASP A 46 9.92 -4.88 19.11
N GLY A 47 9.49 -3.62 19.01
CA GLY A 47 10.22 -2.45 19.54
C GLY A 47 11.48 -2.06 18.77
N ARG A 48 11.87 -2.81 17.71
CA ARG A 48 13.20 -2.67 17.08
C ARG A 48 13.25 -1.60 16.00
N VAL A 49 12.11 -1.20 15.45
CA VAL A 49 12.05 -0.17 14.41
C VAL A 49 10.93 0.81 14.71
N SER A 50 11.21 2.10 14.53
CA SER A 50 10.19 3.14 14.53
C SER A 50 10.10 3.82 13.17
N VAL A 51 8.91 4.34 12.84
CA VAL A 51 8.69 5.27 11.72
C VAL A 51 8.39 6.64 12.30
N GLU A 52 9.09 7.63 11.82
CA GLU A 52 8.88 9.03 12.19
C GLU A 52 8.56 9.85 10.95
N GLN A 53 7.78 10.89 11.14
CA GLN A 53 7.38 11.81 10.10
C GLN A 53 8.08 13.15 10.26
N TYR A 54 8.59 13.64 9.17
CA TYR A 54 9.28 14.93 9.08
C TYR A 54 8.58 15.84 8.08
N LEU A 55 8.56 17.11 8.38
CA LEU A 55 7.95 18.15 7.58
C LEU A 55 9.04 19.09 7.04
N LYS A 56 9.00 19.35 5.75
CA LYS A 56 9.70 20.47 5.11
C LYS A 56 8.67 21.49 4.66
N LYS A 57 8.84 22.73 5.11
CA LYS A 57 8.09 23.88 4.61
C LYS A 57 8.82 24.44 3.38
N THR A 58 8.13 24.56 2.28
CA THR A 58 8.66 25.21 1.09
C THR A 58 8.38 26.71 1.12
N ALA A 59 9.04 27.48 0.24
CA ALA A 59 8.83 28.93 0.12
C ALA A 59 7.40 29.31 -0.30
N GLU A 60 6.65 28.39 -0.87
CA GLU A 60 5.27 28.58 -1.35
C GLU A 60 4.23 28.12 -0.33
N ASP A 61 4.61 27.95 0.96
CA ASP A 61 3.78 27.39 2.03
C ASP A 61 3.28 25.96 1.76
N ASP A 62 3.80 25.29 0.75
CA ASP A 62 3.54 23.88 0.52
C ASP A 62 4.26 23.02 1.57
N HIS A 63 3.57 22.00 1.99
CA HIS A 63 4.08 21.05 2.97
C HIS A 63 4.53 19.78 2.27
N VAL A 64 5.79 19.41 2.48
CA VAL A 64 6.38 18.16 2.01
C VAL A 64 6.68 17.27 3.21
N TYR A 65 6.14 16.06 3.22
CA TYR A 65 6.35 15.10 4.29
C TYR A 65 7.34 14.02 3.85
N GLN A 66 8.30 13.72 4.73
CA GLN A 66 9.19 12.58 4.60
C GLN A 66 8.95 11.58 5.74
N PHE A 67 9.10 10.31 5.42
CA PHE A 67 8.89 9.21 6.35
C PHE A 67 10.20 8.46 6.53
N TRP A 68 10.70 8.46 7.75
CA TRP A 68 11.98 7.86 8.08
C TRP A 68 11.79 6.69 9.02
N THR A 69 12.53 5.62 8.80
CA THR A 69 12.63 4.49 9.74
C THR A 69 13.91 4.61 10.54
N PHE A 70 13.87 4.26 11.82
CA PHE A 70 15.00 4.23 12.72
C PHE A 70 15.06 2.90 13.45
N ASP A 71 16.28 2.45 13.78
CA ASP A 71 16.52 1.32 14.66
C ASP A 71 16.17 1.66 16.13
N GLU A 72 16.17 0.65 17.01
CA GLU A 72 15.87 0.80 18.45
C GLU A 72 16.74 1.87 19.13
N LYS A 73 17.99 2.04 18.68
CA LYS A 73 18.93 3.02 19.25
C LYS A 73 18.81 4.39 18.60
N HIS A 74 17.92 4.55 17.64
CA HIS A 74 17.76 5.77 16.86
C HIS A 74 19.05 6.26 16.16
N GLN A 75 19.94 5.31 15.83
CA GLN A 75 21.26 5.62 15.27
C GLN A 75 21.33 5.48 13.76
N ASN A 76 20.49 4.59 13.20
CA ASN A 76 20.49 4.27 11.78
C ASN A 76 19.15 4.67 11.18
N GLY A 77 19.11 5.85 10.56
CA GLY A 77 17.95 6.33 9.82
C GLY A 77 17.98 5.87 8.38
N ALA A 78 16.79 5.57 7.84
CA ALA A 78 16.59 5.32 6.42
C ALA A 78 15.29 5.97 5.95
N LEU A 79 15.37 6.68 4.81
CA LEU A 79 14.18 7.22 4.17
C LEU A 79 13.34 6.04 3.64
N LEU A 80 12.09 6.00 4.06
CA LEU A 80 11.15 4.99 3.60
C LEU A 80 10.75 5.34 2.17
N ASN A 81 11.12 4.66 1.17
CA ASN A 81 10.92 4.93 -0.25
C ASN A 81 11.72 6.11 -0.82
N PRO A 82 13.02 6.01 -0.89
CA PRO A 82 13.85 7.06 -1.49
C PRO A 82 13.58 7.29 -2.99
N ASN A 83 12.94 6.35 -3.68
CA ASN A 83 12.65 6.40 -5.12
C ASN A 83 11.19 6.80 -5.44
N GLU A 84 10.36 7.01 -4.45
CA GLU A 84 9.03 7.55 -4.66
C GLU A 84 9.09 9.08 -4.69
N ASP A 85 8.23 9.68 -5.48
CA ASP A 85 8.00 11.13 -5.49
C ASP A 85 7.28 11.53 -4.18
N THR A 86 7.98 11.33 -3.06
CA THR A 86 7.51 11.68 -1.72
C THR A 86 7.42 13.17 -1.53
N ASP A 87 8.08 13.94 -2.38
CA ASP A 87 8.08 15.40 -2.36
C ASP A 87 6.69 16.00 -2.60
N ARG A 88 5.73 15.18 -3.01
CA ARG A 88 4.32 15.59 -3.20
C ARG A 88 3.34 15.07 -2.15
N ALA A 89 3.82 14.39 -1.12
CA ALA A 89 2.97 13.98 -0.02
C ALA A 89 2.61 15.21 0.85
N GLY A 90 1.70 16.04 0.38
CA GLY A 90 1.20 17.22 1.10
C GLY A 90 0.40 16.91 2.37
N TYR A 91 0.45 15.67 2.87
CA TYR A 91 -0.26 15.20 4.06
C TYR A 91 0.57 14.20 4.86
N PRO A 92 0.45 14.20 6.19
CA PRO A 92 1.00 13.15 7.02
C PRO A 92 0.35 11.80 6.68
N ALA A 93 1.02 10.72 7.01
CA ALA A 93 0.55 9.37 6.75
C ALA A 93 0.25 8.59 8.05
N GLY A 94 -0.67 7.65 7.98
CA GLY A 94 -0.84 6.65 9.01
C GLY A 94 -0.02 5.39 8.70
N PHE A 95 0.46 4.73 9.75
CA PHE A 95 1.25 3.51 9.62
C PHE A 95 0.69 2.38 10.47
N ARG A 96 0.80 1.15 9.97
CA ARG A 96 0.44 -0.06 10.71
C ARG A 96 1.45 -1.15 10.42
N PHE A 97 2.01 -1.70 11.50
CA PHE A 97 2.91 -2.86 11.43
C PHE A 97 2.15 -4.16 11.54
N SER A 98 2.68 -5.23 10.96
CA SER A 98 2.25 -6.58 11.25
C SER A 98 2.66 -7.03 12.65
N ARG A 99 1.89 -7.97 13.23
CA ARG A 99 2.18 -8.51 14.57
C ARG A 99 3.59 -9.06 14.70
N ASN A 100 4.10 -9.67 13.62
CA ASN A 100 5.46 -10.21 13.56
C ASN A 100 6.50 -9.17 13.14
N SER A 101 6.12 -7.89 13.03
CA SER A 101 6.99 -6.77 12.64
C SER A 101 7.67 -6.94 11.26
N GLN A 102 7.19 -7.87 10.42
CA GLN A 102 7.78 -8.12 9.09
C GLN A 102 7.19 -7.27 7.98
N TRP A 103 6.03 -6.68 8.21
CA TRP A 103 5.31 -5.88 7.24
C TRP A 103 4.90 -4.54 7.83
N LEU A 104 4.88 -3.54 6.96
CA LEU A 104 4.42 -2.20 7.27
C LEU A 104 3.49 -1.71 6.15
N VAL A 105 2.34 -1.19 6.52
CA VAL A 105 1.45 -0.47 5.60
C VAL A 105 1.48 1.01 5.92
N ARG A 106 1.72 1.84 4.90
CA ARG A 106 1.50 3.29 4.93
C ARG A 106 0.15 3.60 4.31
N MET A 107 -0.68 4.32 5.03
CA MET A 107 -1.97 4.86 4.59
C MET A 107 -1.77 6.34 4.25
N GLN A 108 -1.84 6.66 2.96
CA GLN A 108 -1.50 7.98 2.45
C GLN A 108 -2.69 8.68 1.83
N LYS A 109 -2.99 9.88 2.30
CA LYS A 109 -3.83 10.83 1.60
C LYS A 109 -3.02 11.51 0.49
N LEU A 110 -3.54 11.54 -0.72
CA LEU A 110 -2.89 12.15 -1.89
C LEU A 110 -3.65 13.38 -2.42
N GLY A 111 -4.84 13.64 -1.89
CA GLY A 111 -5.68 14.75 -2.31
C GLY A 111 -7.07 14.67 -1.69
N ALA A 112 -7.95 15.60 -2.06
CA ALA A 112 -9.34 15.60 -1.61
C ALA A 112 -10.04 14.30 -2.07
N GLY A 113 -10.40 13.44 -1.10
CA GLY A 113 -11.07 12.16 -1.38
C GLY A 113 -10.18 11.09 -2.05
N TYR A 114 -8.89 11.32 -2.18
CA TYR A 114 -7.96 10.35 -2.74
C TYR A 114 -7.02 9.79 -1.67
N HIS A 115 -7.15 8.50 -1.38
CA HIS A 115 -6.31 7.77 -0.45
C HIS A 115 -5.77 6.51 -1.11
N THR A 116 -4.51 6.19 -0.84
CA THR A 116 -3.87 4.95 -1.29
C THR A 116 -3.09 4.27 -0.17
N LEU A 117 -2.61 3.07 -0.44
CA LEU A 117 -1.83 2.27 0.49
C LEU A 117 -0.51 1.85 -0.17
N PHE A 118 0.55 1.85 0.63
CA PHE A 118 1.85 1.30 0.27
C PHE A 118 2.17 0.15 1.20
N LEU A 119 2.76 -0.90 0.67
CA LEU A 119 3.16 -2.07 1.43
C LEU A 119 4.67 -2.22 1.41
N TYR A 120 5.26 -2.37 2.58
CA TYR A 120 6.69 -2.57 2.76
C TYR A 120 6.97 -3.88 3.45
N ARG A 121 8.10 -4.47 3.11
CA ARG A 121 8.64 -5.67 3.75
C ARG A 121 9.93 -5.33 4.48
N ARG A 122 10.08 -5.88 5.67
CA ARG A 122 11.28 -5.72 6.49
C ARG A 122 12.42 -6.63 6.03
N THR A 123 13.63 -6.07 6.01
CA THR A 123 14.88 -6.79 5.84
C THR A 123 15.88 -6.22 6.85
N GLY A 124 16.23 -7.00 7.88
CA GLY A 124 16.95 -6.47 9.04
C GLY A 124 16.14 -5.40 9.78
N ASP A 125 16.70 -4.22 9.91
CA ASP A 125 16.04 -3.06 10.55
C ASP A 125 15.54 -2.01 9.52
N GLN A 126 15.48 -2.39 8.24
CA GLN A 126 15.00 -1.53 7.17
C GLN A 126 13.73 -2.07 6.52
N PHE A 127 12.94 -1.18 5.94
CA PHE A 127 11.75 -1.51 5.15
C PHE A 127 11.97 -1.10 3.70
N SER A 128 11.58 -1.96 2.78
CA SER A 128 11.59 -1.69 1.34
C SER A 128 10.23 -1.99 0.72
N SER A 129 9.91 -1.33 -0.39
CA SER A 129 8.67 -1.57 -1.11
C SER A 129 8.51 -3.05 -1.45
N ALA A 130 7.37 -3.62 -1.09
CA ALA A 130 7.06 -5.04 -1.29
C ALA A 130 6.24 -5.29 -2.57
N THR A 131 5.83 -4.22 -3.24
CA THR A 131 4.99 -4.28 -4.43
C THR A 131 5.54 -3.36 -5.53
N PRO A 132 5.33 -3.69 -6.82
CA PRO A 132 5.89 -2.91 -7.93
C PRO A 132 5.27 -1.52 -8.09
N LYS A 133 4.12 -1.28 -7.44
CA LYS A 133 3.40 -0.01 -7.38
C LYS A 133 2.58 0.03 -6.09
N PRO A 134 1.97 1.19 -5.72
CA PRO A 134 1.14 1.29 -4.54
C PRO A 134 0.12 0.14 -4.44
N LEU A 135 0.01 -0.48 -3.27
CA LEU A 135 -0.93 -1.58 -3.04
C LEU A 135 -2.38 -1.17 -3.32
N GLY A 136 -2.71 0.09 -3.01
CA GLY A 136 -4.03 0.65 -3.31
C GLY A 136 -4.32 0.69 -4.81
N ASP A 137 -3.32 1.02 -5.62
CA ASP A 137 -3.45 0.99 -7.09
C ASP A 137 -3.63 -0.43 -7.63
N MET A 138 -2.91 -1.39 -7.05
CA MET A 138 -3.09 -2.80 -7.40
C MET A 138 -4.49 -3.31 -7.02
N ALA A 139 -5.03 -2.87 -5.89
CA ALA A 139 -6.38 -3.23 -5.47
C ALA A 139 -7.44 -2.66 -6.43
N TRP A 140 -7.26 -1.44 -6.92
CA TRP A 140 -8.13 -0.87 -7.96
C TRP A 140 -8.03 -1.61 -9.29
N ASP A 141 -6.83 -2.00 -9.73
CA ASP A 141 -6.68 -2.83 -10.94
C ASP A 141 -7.38 -4.17 -10.77
N TYR A 142 -7.28 -4.78 -9.59
CA TYR A 142 -7.98 -6.02 -9.27
C TYR A 142 -9.51 -5.82 -9.31
N PHE A 143 -10.04 -4.74 -8.71
CA PHE A 143 -11.46 -4.40 -8.81
C PHE A 143 -11.91 -4.25 -10.27
N PHE A 144 -11.14 -3.53 -11.09
CA PHE A 144 -11.48 -3.34 -12.51
C PHE A 144 -11.40 -4.63 -13.34
N SER A 145 -10.71 -5.64 -12.88
CA SER A 145 -10.72 -6.98 -13.49
C SER A 145 -12.00 -7.79 -13.18
N GLN A 146 -12.75 -7.42 -12.14
CA GLN A 146 -13.93 -8.15 -11.70
C GLN A 146 -15.14 -7.87 -12.59
N PRO A 147 -16.06 -8.86 -12.75
CA PRO A 147 -17.29 -8.68 -13.55
C PRO A 147 -18.14 -7.49 -13.10
N VAL A 148 -18.21 -7.22 -11.80
CA VAL A 148 -18.98 -6.12 -11.22
C VAL A 148 -18.55 -4.75 -11.75
N SER A 149 -17.29 -4.57 -12.08
CA SER A 149 -16.75 -3.31 -12.61
C SER A 149 -17.24 -2.99 -14.02
N ARG A 150 -17.72 -4.00 -14.77
CA ARG A 150 -18.27 -3.81 -16.13
C ARG A 150 -19.52 -2.94 -16.13
N MET A 151 -20.21 -2.85 -15.01
CA MET A 151 -21.37 -1.98 -14.83
C MET A 151 -20.99 -0.49 -14.72
N MET A 152 -19.72 -0.18 -14.46
CA MET A 152 -19.24 1.20 -14.41
C MET A 152 -19.17 1.80 -15.82
N HIS A 153 -19.57 3.06 -15.93
CA HIS A 153 -19.41 3.79 -17.18
C HIS A 153 -17.94 3.85 -17.59
N ARG A 154 -17.64 3.78 -18.90
CA ARG A 154 -16.26 3.74 -19.44
C ARG A 154 -15.38 4.87 -18.89
N LYS A 155 -15.93 6.09 -18.75
CA LYS A 155 -15.20 7.25 -18.16
C LYS A 155 -14.88 7.05 -16.68
N SER A 156 -15.75 6.40 -15.91
CA SER A 156 -15.50 6.10 -14.51
C SER A 156 -14.48 4.96 -14.32
N ARG A 157 -14.18 4.22 -15.39
CA ARG A 157 -13.14 3.19 -15.40
C ARG A 157 -11.78 3.75 -15.79
N ASP A 158 -11.74 4.96 -16.34
CA ASP A 158 -10.49 5.63 -16.63
C ASP A 158 -9.83 6.05 -15.32
N ARG A 159 -8.65 5.52 -15.09
CA ARG A 159 -7.88 5.69 -13.87
C ARG A 159 -7.61 7.17 -13.56
N ASP A 160 -7.35 7.95 -14.59
CA ASP A 160 -6.98 9.36 -14.45
C ASP A 160 -8.18 10.26 -14.18
N SER A 161 -9.39 9.78 -14.47
CA SER A 161 -10.65 10.52 -14.22
C SER A 161 -11.24 10.28 -12.83
N LEU A 162 -10.66 9.37 -12.03
CA LEU A 162 -11.19 8.96 -10.73
C LEU A 162 -10.53 9.76 -9.58
N ASN A 163 -10.91 11.01 -9.44
CA ASN A 163 -10.36 11.91 -8.42
C ASN A 163 -10.79 11.63 -6.98
N HIS A 164 -11.61 10.62 -6.72
CA HIS A 164 -12.12 10.31 -5.38
C HIS A 164 -12.00 8.82 -5.04
N LYS A 165 -10.92 8.20 -5.52
CA LYS A 165 -10.60 6.81 -5.16
C LYS A 165 -10.02 6.74 -3.77
N GLN A 166 -10.64 5.92 -2.94
CA GLN A 166 -10.18 5.67 -1.59
C GLN A 166 -9.90 4.19 -1.43
N VAL A 167 -8.75 3.89 -0.86
CA VAL A 167 -8.42 2.55 -0.41
C VAL A 167 -8.03 2.65 1.05
N HIS A 168 -8.69 1.87 1.88
CA HIS A 168 -8.40 1.80 3.29
C HIS A 168 -8.08 0.37 3.71
N LEU A 169 -7.29 0.28 4.74
CA LEU A 169 -7.06 -0.95 5.45
C LEU A 169 -8.29 -1.24 6.33
N VAL A 170 -8.85 -2.43 6.22
CA VAL A 170 -9.89 -2.84 7.16
C VAL A 170 -9.23 -3.05 8.51
N GLN A 171 -9.57 -2.17 9.44
CA GLN A 171 -9.09 -2.20 10.82
C GLN A 171 -10.31 -2.22 11.71
N GLY A 172 -10.35 -3.09 12.65
CA GLY A 172 -11.33 -2.88 13.65
C GLY A 172 -11.98 -4.13 14.19
N MET A 173 -12.65 -3.89 15.28
CA MET A 173 -13.26 -4.91 16.10
C MET A 173 -14.52 -5.48 15.47
N ASP A 174 -15.17 -4.70 14.62
CA ASP A 174 -16.44 -5.03 13.99
C ASP A 174 -16.29 -5.77 12.66
N ASP A 175 -15.09 -5.71 12.09
CA ASP A 175 -14.78 -6.36 10.81
C ASP A 175 -14.14 -7.73 11.06
N ASN A 176 -14.91 -8.65 11.59
CA ASN A 176 -14.45 -10.02 11.83
C ASN A 176 -14.60 -10.85 10.55
N TYR A 177 -13.68 -10.67 9.62
CA TYR A 177 -13.68 -11.40 8.36
C TYR A 177 -12.87 -12.67 8.45
N ALA A 178 -13.52 -13.78 8.13
CA ALA A 178 -12.88 -15.05 7.81
C ALA A 178 -11.81 -15.52 8.80
N GLY A 179 -12.02 -15.32 10.10
CA GLY A 179 -11.05 -15.74 11.09
C GLY A 179 -9.73 -14.98 11.09
N MET A 180 -9.64 -13.88 10.32
CA MET A 180 -8.42 -13.06 10.24
C MET A 180 -8.15 -12.21 11.49
N GLY A 181 -8.95 -12.38 12.52
CA GLY A 181 -8.77 -11.70 13.80
C GLY A 181 -9.00 -10.19 13.74
N LYS A 182 -9.25 -9.64 14.92
CA LYS A 182 -9.59 -8.22 15.13
C LYS A 182 -8.47 -7.23 14.84
N HIS A 183 -7.28 -7.70 14.53
CA HIS A 183 -6.11 -6.87 14.37
C HIS A 183 -5.41 -7.20 13.07
N TRP A 184 -5.49 -6.26 12.13
CA TRP A 184 -4.41 -6.27 11.16
C TRP A 184 -3.12 -5.96 11.93
N PRO A 185 -2.15 -6.60 11.53
CA PRO A 185 -2.20 -7.54 10.45
C PRO A 185 -1.92 -8.94 10.92
N ASP A 186 -2.77 -9.81 10.59
CA ASP A 186 -2.26 -11.14 10.31
C ASP A 186 -1.08 -10.97 9.34
N SER A 187 0.02 -11.63 9.60
CA SER A 187 1.26 -11.47 8.84
C SER A 187 1.18 -11.94 7.39
N ARG A 188 0.04 -12.45 6.97
CA ARG A 188 -0.17 -13.01 5.63
C ARG A 188 -1.27 -12.30 4.84
N TYR A 189 -2.42 -12.04 5.45
CA TYR A 189 -3.58 -11.53 4.73
C TYR A 189 -3.87 -10.07 5.09
N ILE A 190 -4.06 -9.24 4.09
CA ILE A 190 -4.42 -7.84 4.21
C ILE A 190 -5.81 -7.65 3.63
N VAL A 191 -6.77 -7.25 4.44
CA VAL A 191 -8.12 -6.91 3.96
C VAL A 191 -8.17 -5.44 3.59
N LEU A 192 -8.57 -5.17 2.36
CA LEU A 192 -8.68 -3.83 1.81
C LEU A 192 -10.14 -3.51 1.51
N THR A 193 -10.51 -2.26 1.74
CA THR A 193 -11.80 -1.71 1.33
C THR A 193 -11.60 -0.58 0.34
N LEU A 194 -12.40 -0.60 -0.73
CA LEU A 194 -12.36 0.38 -1.80
C LEU A 194 -13.66 1.17 -1.82
N SER A 195 -13.53 2.49 -1.86
CA SER A 195 -14.69 3.38 -2.01
C SER A 195 -14.43 4.38 -3.12
N PHE A 196 -15.49 4.73 -3.82
CA PHE A 196 -15.46 5.69 -4.91
C PHE A 196 -16.78 6.43 -5.02
N ASP A 197 -16.69 7.74 -5.04
CA ASP A 197 -17.81 8.61 -5.37
C ASP A 197 -17.48 9.38 -6.64
N SER A 198 -18.24 9.11 -7.71
CA SER A 198 -18.10 9.90 -8.93
C SER A 198 -18.86 11.22 -8.77
N GLN A 199 -18.18 12.31 -8.53
CA GLN A 199 -18.78 13.63 -8.53
C GLN A 199 -19.00 14.14 -9.98
N GLY A 200 -20.21 14.56 -10.31
CA GLY A 200 -20.55 15.09 -11.64
C GLY A 200 -22.07 15.12 -11.84
N GLU A 201 -22.60 16.07 -12.59
CA GLU A 201 -23.97 16.53 -12.40
C GLU A 201 -25.09 15.76 -13.09
N ASP A 202 -24.88 15.01 -14.17
CA ASP A 202 -26.02 14.65 -15.04
C ASP A 202 -26.19 13.22 -15.50
N LYS A 203 -25.48 12.23 -14.93
CA LYS A 203 -25.61 10.82 -15.38
C LYS A 203 -25.69 9.86 -14.20
N PRO A 204 -26.36 8.69 -14.36
CA PRO A 204 -26.29 7.62 -13.37
C PRO A 204 -24.83 7.29 -13.08
N LYS A 205 -24.45 7.37 -11.81
CA LYS A 205 -23.06 7.26 -11.40
C LYS A 205 -22.87 5.99 -10.61
N PRO A 206 -21.82 5.21 -10.91
CA PRO A 206 -21.45 4.14 -10.04
C PRO A 206 -21.01 4.74 -8.69
N TRP A 207 -21.51 4.14 -7.66
CA TRP A 207 -21.08 4.37 -6.31
C TRP A 207 -20.47 3.07 -5.81
N ILE A 208 -19.27 3.16 -5.25
CA ILE A 208 -18.63 2.03 -4.60
C ILE A 208 -18.45 2.41 -3.14
N ASP A 209 -19.13 1.69 -2.27
CA ASP A 209 -19.09 1.94 -0.83
C ASP A 209 -18.58 0.71 -0.11
N GLY A 210 -17.28 0.72 0.15
CA GLY A 210 -16.65 -0.31 0.93
C GLY A 210 -16.53 -1.68 0.27
N TRP A 211 -16.34 -1.75 -1.07
CA TRP A 211 -16.04 -3.03 -1.73
C TRP A 211 -14.73 -3.62 -1.22
N ARG A 212 -14.68 -4.92 -0.96
CA ARG A 212 -13.59 -5.54 -0.23
C ARG A 212 -12.87 -6.63 -0.99
N CYS A 213 -11.56 -6.71 -0.80
CA CYS A 213 -10.71 -7.79 -1.28
C CYS A 213 -9.62 -8.11 -0.26
N VAL A 214 -8.98 -9.25 -0.43
CA VAL A 214 -7.88 -9.74 0.39
C VAL A 214 -6.64 -9.84 -0.46
N PHE A 215 -5.54 -9.25 0.03
CA PHE A 215 -4.22 -9.44 -0.54
C PHE A 215 -3.43 -10.47 0.30
N ASP A 216 -2.92 -11.51 -0.34
CA ASP A 216 -2.04 -12.51 0.30
C ASP A 216 -0.58 -12.10 0.13
N THR A 217 0.08 -11.69 1.18
CA THR A 217 1.49 -11.26 1.17
C THR A 217 2.47 -12.37 0.76
N LYS A 218 2.06 -13.64 0.89
CA LYS A 218 2.89 -14.79 0.52
C LYS A 218 2.89 -15.03 -1.00
N THR A 219 1.74 -14.85 -1.64
CA THR A 219 1.57 -15.12 -3.08
C THR A 219 1.62 -13.85 -3.93
N GLY A 220 1.41 -12.67 -3.32
CA GLY A 220 1.26 -11.41 -4.04
C GLY A 220 -0.05 -11.30 -4.82
N GLN A 221 -1.06 -12.12 -4.49
CA GLN A 221 -2.31 -12.20 -5.23
C GLN A 221 -3.49 -11.63 -4.43
N PHE A 222 -4.44 -11.06 -5.17
CA PHE A 222 -5.73 -10.67 -4.63
C PHE A 222 -6.75 -11.79 -4.76
N SER A 223 -7.69 -11.84 -3.82
CA SER A 223 -8.84 -12.74 -3.86
C SER A 223 -10.06 -12.09 -3.22
N ILE A 224 -11.24 -12.66 -3.50
CA ILE A 224 -12.48 -12.34 -2.82
C ILE A 224 -12.93 -13.62 -2.12
N PRO A 225 -12.72 -13.76 -0.82
CA PRO A 225 -13.28 -14.86 -0.03
C PRO A 225 -14.80 -14.92 -0.14
N VAL A 226 -15.37 -16.11 -0.03
CA VAL A 226 -16.82 -16.33 -0.13
C VAL A 226 -17.59 -15.45 0.88
N ASP A 227 -17.04 -15.28 2.07
CA ASP A 227 -17.65 -14.47 3.14
C ASP A 227 -17.80 -12.98 2.76
N LEU A 228 -17.01 -12.50 1.80
CA LEU A 228 -17.11 -11.13 1.30
C LEU A 228 -18.07 -10.99 0.12
N ALA A 229 -18.57 -12.08 -0.45
CA ALA A 229 -19.40 -12.05 -1.67
C ALA A 229 -20.70 -11.26 -1.46
N ASP A 230 -21.42 -11.52 -0.38
CA ASP A 230 -22.70 -10.85 -0.07
C ASP A 230 -22.49 -9.36 0.27
N HIS A 231 -21.41 -9.03 0.97
CA HIS A 231 -21.02 -7.66 1.25
C HIS A 231 -20.71 -6.92 -0.06
N ASN A 232 -19.89 -7.49 -0.91
CA ASN A 232 -19.46 -6.90 -2.17
C ASN A 232 -20.62 -6.74 -3.18
N ALA A 233 -21.61 -7.63 -3.15
CA ALA A 233 -22.80 -7.50 -3.98
C ALA A 233 -23.61 -6.23 -3.66
N LYS A 234 -23.55 -5.74 -2.44
CA LYS A 234 -24.24 -4.52 -1.98
C LYS A 234 -23.35 -3.27 -2.07
N ALA A 235 -22.04 -3.45 -2.21
CA ALA A 235 -21.08 -2.35 -2.19
C ALA A 235 -21.02 -1.54 -3.47
N VAL A 236 -21.62 -2.02 -4.57
CA VAL A 236 -21.63 -1.32 -5.87
C VAL A 236 -23.05 -1.01 -6.25
N GLU A 237 -23.38 0.28 -6.30
CA GLU A 237 -24.71 0.78 -6.65
C GLU A 237 -24.66 1.73 -7.84
N PHE A 238 -25.70 1.70 -8.67
CA PHE A 238 -25.98 2.74 -9.65
C PHE A 238 -27.04 3.69 -9.08
N ARG A 239 -26.64 4.90 -8.70
CA ARG A 239 -27.59 5.92 -8.25
C ARG A 239 -28.14 6.70 -9.44
N ASP A 240 -29.40 6.50 -9.73
CA ASP A 240 -30.17 7.38 -10.64
C ASP A 240 -30.68 8.59 -9.84
N ARG A 241 -30.09 9.78 -10.05
CA ARG A 241 -30.53 11.03 -9.40
C ARG A 241 -31.92 11.50 -9.80
N ARG A 242 -32.57 10.87 -10.79
CA ARG A 242 -33.90 11.29 -11.25
C ARG A 242 -35.05 10.88 -10.32
N ARG A 243 -34.77 10.22 -9.20
CA ARG A 243 -35.80 9.78 -8.23
C ARG A 243 -35.77 10.54 -6.91
N ARG A 244 -35.35 11.80 -6.91
CA ARG A 244 -35.60 12.71 -5.79
C ARG A 244 -36.46 13.89 -6.22
#